data_f5101f94552a5ec982dd3cd85abbc13e
#
_entry.id   f5101f94552a5ec982dd3cd85abbc13e
#
_cell.length_a   1.000
_cell.length_b   1.000
_cell.length_c   1.000
_cell.angle_alpha   90.00
_cell.angle_beta   90.00
_cell.angle_gamma   90.00
#
_symmetry.space_group_name_H-M   'P 1'
#
loop_
_entity.id
_entity.type
_entity.pdbx_description
1 polymer ?
#
loop_
_entity_poly.entity_id
_entity_poly.type
_entity_poly.pdbx_seq_one_letter_code
_entity_poly.pdbx_strand_id
1 'polypeptide(L)'
;MFFTYINNNNSADNALAQYTAEKVLEMGGKVLTMSDSDGYIYDPAGIDREKLDYIMELKNLYRGRIREYAEQYPGVKYVEGARPWSEKADIALPSATQNEINGDDARKLIANGVMAVSEGANMPSTPEAIKVFQEAKILYAPGKAANAGGVSVSGLEMTQNSIKLGWSSEEVDEKLKSIMKNIHAACVQYGTEENGYVNYVKGANVAGFMKVAKAMMAQGIL
;
A
#
# COMPACT_ATOMS: atom_id res chain seq x y z
N MET A 1 0.77 8.24 16.82
CA MET A 1 1.92 8.52 15.93
C MET A 1 2.14 7.25 15.12
N PHE A 2 1.88 7.28 13.82
CA PHE A 2 1.95 6.07 12.99
C PHE A 2 3.33 5.97 12.36
N PHE A 3 4.03 4.88 12.60
CA PHE A 3 5.32 4.57 11.97
C PHE A 3 5.08 3.63 10.80
N THR A 4 5.73 3.86 9.68
CA THR A 4 5.38 3.20 8.43
C THR A 4 6.61 2.64 7.72
N TYR A 5 6.48 1.42 7.18
CA TYR A 5 7.42 0.84 6.22
C TYR A 5 6.91 1.09 4.80
N ILE A 6 7.76 1.58 3.94
CA ILE A 6 7.47 1.71 2.53
C ILE A 6 8.59 1.05 1.74
N ASN A 7 8.24 0.11 0.89
CA ASN A 7 9.18 -0.58 0.03
C ASN A 7 9.12 -0.02 -1.39
N ASN A 8 10.28 0.23 -1.99
CA ASN A 8 10.44 0.88 -3.28
C ASN A 8 11.51 0.14 -4.10
N ASN A 9 11.12 -0.52 -5.18
CA ASN A 9 12.06 -1.14 -6.12
C ASN A 9 12.38 -0.23 -7.31
N ASN A 10 13.50 -0.47 -7.98
CA ASN A 10 14.09 0.33 -9.06
C ASN A 10 13.35 0.30 -10.41
N SER A 11 12.07 -0.05 -10.47
CA SER A 11 11.27 -0.02 -11.69
C SER A 11 10.49 1.30 -11.82
N ALA A 12 9.76 1.49 -12.91
CA ALA A 12 8.87 2.63 -13.12
C ALA A 12 7.81 2.82 -12.01
N ASP A 13 7.65 1.83 -11.13
CA ASP A 13 6.75 1.83 -9.97
C ASP A 13 7.28 2.59 -8.74
N ASN A 14 8.42 3.29 -8.85
CA ASN A 14 8.95 4.17 -7.81
C ASN A 14 7.91 5.20 -7.33
N ALA A 15 7.03 5.63 -8.22
CA ALA A 15 5.99 6.60 -7.91
C ALA A 15 5.06 6.13 -6.78
N LEU A 16 4.62 4.87 -6.79
CA LEU A 16 3.69 4.37 -5.78
C LEU A 16 4.22 4.52 -4.36
N ALA A 17 5.46 4.09 -4.10
CA ALA A 17 6.07 4.19 -2.77
C ALA A 17 6.32 5.65 -2.35
N GLN A 18 6.75 6.51 -3.28
CA GLN A 18 6.99 7.92 -3.05
C GLN A 18 5.70 8.66 -2.67
N TYR A 19 4.64 8.49 -3.47
CA TYR A 19 3.34 9.11 -3.18
C TYR A 19 2.63 8.50 -1.97
N THR A 20 2.89 7.22 -1.65
CA THR A 20 2.44 6.61 -0.39
C THR A 20 3.12 7.29 0.80
N ALA A 21 4.44 7.53 0.73
CA ALA A 21 5.17 8.27 1.75
C ALA A 21 4.64 9.69 1.92
N GLU A 22 4.45 10.41 0.81
CA GLU A 22 3.86 11.75 0.80
C GLU A 22 2.49 11.76 1.50
N LYS A 23 1.62 10.80 1.16
CA LYS A 23 0.29 10.72 1.77
C LYS A 23 0.33 10.40 3.26
N VAL A 24 1.25 9.57 3.69
CA VAL A 24 1.48 9.29 5.12
C VAL A 24 1.88 10.56 5.86
N LEU A 25 2.78 11.37 5.29
CA LEU A 25 3.19 12.66 5.88
C LEU A 25 2.04 13.64 5.94
N GLU A 26 1.23 13.77 4.88
CA GLU A 26 0.03 14.62 4.86
C GLU A 26 -0.98 14.24 5.94
N MET A 27 -1.11 12.95 6.24
CA MET A 27 -1.98 12.44 7.31
C MET A 27 -1.38 12.55 8.71
N GLY A 28 -0.19 13.15 8.86
CA GLY A 28 0.50 13.31 10.13
C GLY A 28 1.21 12.04 10.62
N GLY A 29 1.40 11.07 9.73
CA GLY A 29 2.18 9.86 10.01
C GLY A 29 3.69 10.13 9.92
N LYS A 30 4.48 9.14 10.33
CA LYS A 30 5.93 9.18 10.28
C LYS A 30 6.45 8.03 9.43
N VAL A 31 7.17 8.34 8.36
CA VAL A 31 7.84 7.35 7.50
C VAL A 31 9.20 7.02 8.09
N LEU A 32 9.45 5.75 8.41
CA LEU A 32 10.70 5.30 9.02
C LEU A 32 11.64 4.61 8.05
N THR A 33 11.08 3.90 7.06
CA THR A 33 11.87 3.08 6.15
C THR A 33 11.44 3.30 4.71
N MET A 34 12.40 3.33 3.83
CA MET A 34 12.23 3.13 2.40
C MET A 34 13.29 2.15 1.90
N SER A 35 12.99 1.42 0.84
CA SER A 35 13.91 0.43 0.29
C SER A 35 13.94 0.46 -1.22
N ASP A 36 14.99 -0.09 -1.80
CA ASP A 36 15.07 -0.41 -3.22
C ASP A 36 15.65 -1.83 -3.41
N SER A 37 16.05 -2.17 -4.65
CA SER A 37 16.60 -3.49 -4.94
C SER A 37 17.92 -3.81 -4.24
N ASP A 38 18.65 -2.78 -3.80
CA ASP A 38 19.97 -2.96 -3.17
C ASP A 38 19.87 -3.11 -1.64
N GLY A 39 18.79 -2.60 -1.03
CA GLY A 39 18.62 -2.65 0.41
C GLY A 39 17.59 -1.65 0.92
N TYR A 40 17.65 -1.33 2.21
CA TYR A 40 16.74 -0.37 2.81
C TYR A 40 17.46 0.63 3.71
N ILE A 41 16.83 1.77 3.90
CA ILE A 41 17.17 2.76 4.92
C ILE A 41 16.19 2.68 6.08
N TYR A 42 16.70 2.89 7.29
CA TYR A 42 15.92 3.14 8.49
C TYR A 42 16.35 4.48 9.09
N ASP A 43 15.42 5.43 9.10
CA ASP A 43 15.62 6.75 9.69
C ASP A 43 14.79 6.86 10.99
N PRO A 44 15.41 6.74 12.17
CA PRO A 44 14.69 6.82 13.44
C PRO A 44 14.11 8.22 13.70
N ALA A 45 14.71 9.27 13.12
CA ALA A 45 14.17 10.63 13.17
C ALA A 45 12.91 10.78 12.30
N GLY A 46 12.77 9.92 11.30
CA GLY A 46 11.72 9.94 10.29
C GLY A 46 12.11 10.72 9.05
N ILE A 47 11.56 10.24 7.92
CA ILE A 47 11.64 10.92 6.64
C ILE A 47 10.53 11.98 6.64
N ASP A 48 10.91 13.26 6.67
CA ASP A 48 10.02 14.40 6.53
C ASP A 48 9.87 14.82 5.06
N ARG A 49 9.23 15.96 4.80
CA ARG A 49 9.00 16.44 3.44
C ARG A 49 10.30 16.73 2.69
N GLU A 50 11.25 17.41 3.32
CA GLU A 50 12.54 17.76 2.68
C GLU A 50 13.33 16.49 2.31
N LYS A 51 13.39 15.54 3.22
CA LYS A 51 14.04 14.24 2.99
C LYS A 51 13.34 13.41 1.92
N LEU A 52 12.01 13.46 1.85
CA LEU A 52 11.25 12.79 0.80
C LEU A 52 11.52 13.45 -0.56
N ASP A 53 11.56 14.77 -0.64
CA ASP A 53 11.87 15.49 -1.87
C ASP A 53 13.28 15.13 -2.37
N TYR A 54 14.26 15.01 -1.47
CA TYR A 54 15.60 14.49 -1.81
C TYR A 54 15.53 13.07 -2.39
N ILE A 55 14.77 12.16 -1.78
CA ILE A 55 14.60 10.78 -2.29
C ILE A 55 13.95 10.81 -3.68
N MET A 56 12.93 11.64 -3.87
CA MET A 56 12.25 11.79 -5.17
C MET A 56 13.21 12.30 -6.25
N GLU A 57 14.02 13.29 -5.94
CA GLU A 57 15.04 13.81 -6.86
C GLU A 57 16.11 12.74 -7.16
N LEU A 58 16.65 12.10 -6.12
CA LEU A 58 17.62 11.01 -6.24
C LEU A 58 17.12 9.88 -7.17
N LYS A 59 15.87 9.45 -6.98
CA LYS A 59 15.31 8.32 -7.73
C LYS A 59 14.83 8.72 -9.12
N ASN A 60 14.18 9.86 -9.27
CA ASN A 60 13.51 10.26 -10.52
C ASN A 60 14.44 10.96 -11.49
N LEU A 61 15.34 11.81 -10.99
CA LEU A 61 16.27 12.58 -11.81
C LEU A 61 17.62 11.88 -11.97
N TYR A 62 18.26 11.54 -10.84
CA TYR A 62 19.62 10.97 -10.87
C TYR A 62 19.66 9.46 -11.05
N ARG A 63 18.52 8.76 -10.90
CA ARG A 63 18.46 7.29 -10.93
C ARG A 63 19.38 6.62 -9.91
N GLY A 64 19.67 7.32 -8.81
CA GLY A 64 20.55 6.89 -7.73
C GLY A 64 19.96 5.78 -6.86
N ARG A 65 20.74 5.32 -5.89
CA ARG A 65 20.38 4.24 -4.97
C ARG A 65 20.00 4.79 -3.61
N ILE A 66 19.11 4.08 -2.90
CA ILE A 66 18.63 4.54 -1.59
C ILE A 66 19.75 4.65 -0.54
N ARG A 67 20.88 3.95 -0.71
CA ARG A 67 22.06 4.06 0.15
C ARG A 67 22.62 5.48 0.21
N GLU A 68 22.52 6.25 -0.89
CA GLU A 68 23.02 7.62 -0.98
C GLU A 68 22.29 8.56 -0.01
N TYR A 69 21.05 8.23 0.35
CA TYR A 69 20.33 8.93 1.41
C TYR A 69 21.03 8.78 2.78
N ALA A 70 21.52 7.58 3.10
CA ALA A 70 22.24 7.37 4.36
C ALA A 70 23.62 8.04 4.39
N GLU A 71 24.23 8.28 3.24
CA GLU A 71 25.45 9.07 3.10
C GLU A 71 25.16 10.56 3.33
N GLN A 72 24.01 11.06 2.89
CA GLN A 72 23.57 12.45 3.02
C GLN A 72 23.09 12.79 4.44
N TYR A 73 22.38 11.88 5.12
CA TYR A 73 21.75 12.15 6.41
C TYR A 73 22.39 11.34 7.53
N PRO A 74 23.21 11.97 8.41
CA PRO A 74 23.85 11.29 9.54
C PRO A 74 22.83 10.70 10.51
N GLY A 75 23.09 9.47 10.98
CA GLY A 75 22.21 8.75 11.91
C GLY A 75 21.18 7.84 11.25
N VAL A 76 21.11 7.86 9.93
CA VAL A 76 20.32 6.90 9.15
C VAL A 76 21.10 5.59 9.02
N LYS A 77 20.43 4.48 9.25
CA LYS A 77 20.96 3.14 9.02
C LYS A 77 20.65 2.69 7.59
N TYR A 78 21.65 2.23 6.86
CA TYR A 78 21.48 1.50 5.62
C TYR A 78 21.79 0.01 5.83
N VAL A 79 20.97 -0.86 5.27
CA VAL A 79 21.17 -2.31 5.32
C VAL A 79 21.10 -2.87 3.90
N GLU A 80 22.26 -3.32 3.43
CA GLU A 80 22.42 -3.89 2.08
C GLU A 80 21.75 -5.26 1.96
N GLY A 81 21.16 -5.54 0.80
CA GLY A 81 20.59 -6.85 0.44
C GLY A 81 19.42 -7.31 1.30
N ALA A 82 18.86 -6.45 2.14
CA ALA A 82 17.78 -6.80 3.06
C ALA A 82 16.51 -5.95 2.80
N ARG A 83 15.39 -6.43 3.35
CA ARG A 83 14.10 -5.74 3.34
C ARG A 83 13.76 -5.22 4.75
N PRO A 84 12.95 -4.16 4.89
CA PRO A 84 12.77 -3.46 6.17
C PRO A 84 11.85 -4.19 7.18
N TRP A 85 11.34 -5.37 6.86
CA TRP A 85 10.29 -6.04 7.63
C TRP A 85 10.71 -6.48 9.04
N SER A 86 11.99 -6.40 9.38
CA SER A 86 12.52 -6.65 10.73
C SER A 86 12.57 -5.41 11.63
N GLU A 87 12.41 -4.20 11.07
CA GLU A 87 12.37 -2.98 11.88
C GLU A 87 11.01 -2.86 12.60
N LYS A 88 10.92 -2.03 13.63
CA LYS A 88 9.67 -1.83 14.37
C LYS A 88 8.85 -0.69 13.78
N ALA A 89 7.61 -0.97 13.39
CA ALA A 89 6.65 0.05 12.96
C ALA A 89 5.21 -0.41 13.17
N ASP A 90 4.27 0.54 13.17
CA ASP A 90 2.85 0.26 13.41
C ASP A 90 2.14 -0.23 12.13
N ILE A 91 2.56 0.25 10.95
CA ILE A 91 1.92 -0.02 9.66
C ILE A 91 2.95 -0.43 8.63
N ALA A 92 2.67 -1.46 7.85
CA ALA A 92 3.45 -1.86 6.68
C ALA A 92 2.70 -1.57 5.38
N LEU A 93 3.36 -0.87 4.45
CA LEU A 93 2.84 -0.48 3.15
C LEU A 93 3.73 -1.05 2.02
N PRO A 94 3.61 -2.36 1.71
CA PRO A 94 4.38 -2.97 0.64
C PRO A 94 3.93 -2.40 -0.71
N SER A 95 4.82 -1.70 -1.39
CA SER A 95 4.53 -0.90 -2.58
C SER A 95 5.47 -1.18 -3.75
N ALA A 96 6.21 -2.31 -3.71
CA ALA A 96 7.22 -2.62 -4.72
C ALA A 96 6.78 -3.70 -5.70
N THR A 97 6.90 -4.96 -5.33
CA THR A 97 6.74 -6.08 -6.25
C THR A 97 5.93 -7.23 -5.65
N GLN A 98 5.60 -8.20 -6.53
CA GLN A 98 4.99 -9.45 -6.10
C GLN A 98 5.91 -10.23 -5.14
N ASN A 99 5.29 -10.90 -4.17
CA ASN A 99 5.96 -11.82 -3.23
C ASN A 99 7.13 -11.18 -2.45
N GLU A 100 7.05 -9.90 -2.14
CA GLU A 100 8.07 -9.21 -1.37
C GLU A 100 7.99 -9.50 0.14
N ILE A 101 6.84 -9.97 0.63
CA ILE A 101 6.64 -10.42 2.02
C ILE A 101 6.36 -11.92 2.01
N ASN A 102 7.27 -12.72 2.53
CA ASN A 102 7.08 -14.14 2.76
C ASN A 102 6.54 -14.46 4.17
N GLY A 103 6.31 -15.74 4.49
CA GLY A 103 5.77 -16.12 5.80
C GLY A 103 6.68 -15.75 6.98
N ASP A 104 8.01 -15.81 6.80
CA ASP A 104 8.96 -15.42 7.84
C ASP A 104 8.96 -13.90 8.08
N ASP A 105 8.88 -13.11 7.01
CA ASP A 105 8.74 -11.66 7.09
C ASP A 105 7.43 -11.26 7.79
N ALA A 106 6.34 -11.95 7.46
CA ALA A 106 5.05 -11.73 8.12
C ALA A 106 5.11 -12.04 9.63
N ARG A 107 5.77 -13.13 10.03
CA ARG A 107 5.99 -13.46 11.44
C ARG A 107 6.83 -12.40 12.17
N LYS A 108 7.87 -11.85 11.52
CA LYS A 108 8.68 -10.73 12.07
C LYS A 108 7.83 -9.48 12.25
N LEU A 109 7.04 -9.09 11.26
CA LEU A 109 6.13 -7.94 11.35
C LEU A 109 5.17 -8.09 12.53
N ILE A 110 4.55 -9.26 12.71
CA ILE A 110 3.66 -9.53 13.85
C ILE A 110 4.43 -9.46 15.19
N ALA A 111 5.60 -10.08 15.27
CA ALA A 111 6.42 -10.06 16.49
C ALA A 111 6.87 -8.64 16.86
N ASN A 112 7.06 -7.77 15.89
CA ASN A 112 7.40 -6.36 16.07
C ASN A 112 6.19 -5.48 16.39
N GLY A 113 4.97 -6.04 16.42
CA GLY A 113 3.75 -5.35 16.83
C GLY A 113 3.08 -4.56 15.71
N VAL A 114 3.27 -4.93 14.43
CA VAL A 114 2.53 -4.29 13.33
C VAL A 114 1.02 -4.44 13.55
N MET A 115 0.30 -3.34 13.43
CA MET A 115 -1.16 -3.31 13.61
C MET A 115 -1.91 -3.45 12.29
N ALA A 116 -1.30 -2.97 11.20
CA ALA A 116 -1.92 -2.98 9.89
C ALA A 116 -0.90 -3.23 8.78
N VAL A 117 -1.34 -3.98 7.76
CA VAL A 117 -0.63 -4.12 6.48
C VAL A 117 -1.60 -3.71 5.38
N SER A 118 -1.22 -2.74 4.54
CA SER A 118 -2.03 -2.32 3.40
C SER A 118 -1.21 -2.38 2.11
N GLU A 119 -1.62 -3.24 1.22
CA GLU A 119 -0.89 -3.53 0.00
C GLU A 119 -1.09 -2.46 -1.07
N GLY A 120 -0.05 -1.69 -1.37
CA GLY A 120 -0.01 -0.81 -2.53
C GLY A 120 0.32 -1.55 -3.82
N ALA A 121 1.28 -2.48 -3.77
CA ALA A 121 1.65 -3.31 -4.91
C ALA A 121 0.61 -4.41 -5.22
N ASN A 122 0.75 -5.01 -6.40
CA ASN A 122 -0.05 -6.18 -6.79
C ASN A 122 0.56 -7.45 -6.18
N MET A 123 -0.19 -8.12 -5.29
CA MET A 123 0.22 -9.39 -4.68
C MET A 123 1.58 -9.34 -3.94
N PRO A 124 1.90 -8.35 -3.12
CA PRO A 124 3.21 -8.27 -2.47
C PRO A 124 3.39 -9.34 -1.40
N SER A 125 2.31 -9.83 -0.79
CA SER A 125 2.37 -10.90 0.23
C SER A 125 2.14 -12.26 -0.39
N THR A 126 2.99 -13.23 -0.03
CA THR A 126 2.78 -14.63 -0.42
C THR A 126 1.54 -15.22 0.27
N PRO A 127 0.94 -16.31 -0.26
CA PRO A 127 -0.19 -16.96 0.40
C PRO A 127 0.09 -17.36 1.86
N GLU A 128 1.33 -17.76 2.17
CA GLU A 128 1.76 -18.06 3.53
C GLU A 128 1.74 -16.81 4.41
N ALA A 129 2.26 -15.67 3.92
CA ALA A 129 2.23 -14.42 4.65
C ALA A 129 0.79 -13.96 4.94
N ILE A 130 -0.09 -14.05 3.95
CA ILE A 130 -1.51 -13.71 4.11
C ILE A 130 -2.15 -14.56 5.22
N LYS A 131 -1.85 -15.86 5.25
CA LYS A 131 -2.35 -16.75 6.30
C LYS A 131 -1.86 -16.32 7.68
N VAL A 132 -0.58 -15.97 7.83
CA VAL A 132 -0.01 -15.46 9.09
C VAL A 132 -0.73 -14.19 9.54
N PHE A 133 -0.98 -13.23 8.67
CA PHE A 133 -1.69 -12.00 8.99
C PHE A 133 -3.15 -12.26 9.44
N GLN A 134 -3.85 -13.16 8.76
CA GLN A 134 -5.22 -13.53 9.10
C GLN A 134 -5.31 -14.28 10.43
N GLU A 135 -4.39 -15.21 10.71
CA GLU A 135 -4.32 -15.93 11.98
C GLU A 135 -4.02 -14.98 13.17
N ALA A 136 -3.15 -14.00 12.95
CA ALA A 136 -2.85 -12.95 13.92
C ALA A 136 -3.97 -11.90 14.08
N LYS A 137 -4.98 -11.93 13.20
CA LYS A 137 -6.13 -11.00 13.17
C LYS A 137 -5.74 -9.52 13.15
N ILE A 138 -4.63 -9.18 12.50
CA ILE A 138 -4.27 -7.77 12.24
C ILE A 138 -5.14 -7.20 11.12
N LEU A 139 -5.14 -5.88 10.97
CA LEU A 139 -5.78 -5.22 9.83
C LEU A 139 -4.95 -5.46 8.57
N TYR A 140 -5.39 -6.39 7.75
CA TYR A 140 -4.72 -6.71 6.49
C TYR A 140 -5.60 -6.36 5.29
N ALA A 141 -5.23 -5.33 4.54
CA ALA A 141 -5.92 -4.87 3.35
C ALA A 141 -5.23 -5.41 2.08
N PRO A 142 -5.87 -6.37 1.37
CA PRO A 142 -5.29 -6.98 0.18
C PRO A 142 -5.20 -6.00 -0.98
N GLY A 143 -4.19 -6.12 -1.83
CA GLY A 143 -3.92 -5.22 -2.96
C GLY A 143 -5.14 -5.00 -3.85
N LYS A 144 -5.87 -6.05 -4.18
CA LYS A 144 -7.11 -5.96 -5.01
C LYS A 144 -8.16 -4.96 -4.50
N ALA A 145 -8.13 -4.59 -3.22
CA ALA A 145 -8.98 -3.55 -2.64
C ALA A 145 -8.19 -2.29 -2.31
N ALA A 146 -7.03 -2.43 -1.66
CA ALA A 146 -6.22 -1.31 -1.18
C ALA A 146 -5.63 -0.48 -2.33
N ASN A 147 -5.19 -1.10 -3.43
CA ASN A 147 -4.59 -0.41 -4.57
C ASN A 147 -5.59 -0.06 -5.70
N ALA A 148 -6.88 -0.24 -5.49
CA ALA A 148 -7.90 0.04 -6.50
C ALA A 148 -7.99 1.53 -6.92
N GLY A 149 -7.28 2.42 -6.24
CA GLY A 149 -7.23 3.84 -6.57
C GLY A 149 -6.70 4.11 -7.97
N GLY A 150 -5.61 3.46 -8.38
CA GLY A 150 -5.03 3.66 -9.70
C GLY A 150 -5.99 3.30 -10.84
N VAL A 151 -6.60 2.11 -10.79
CA VAL A 151 -7.57 1.69 -11.81
C VAL A 151 -8.84 2.54 -11.77
N SER A 152 -9.22 3.05 -10.61
CA SER A 152 -10.38 3.94 -10.48
C SER A 152 -10.13 5.28 -11.18
N VAL A 153 -8.94 5.87 -11.02
CA VAL A 153 -8.55 7.10 -11.72
C VAL A 153 -8.49 6.89 -13.24
N SER A 154 -7.97 5.75 -13.71
CA SER A 154 -8.01 5.40 -15.13
C SER A 154 -9.45 5.31 -15.65
N GLY A 155 -10.38 4.74 -14.87
CA GLY A 155 -11.81 4.73 -15.23
C GLY A 155 -12.43 6.13 -15.27
N LEU A 156 -12.04 7.02 -14.35
CA LEU A 156 -12.47 8.42 -14.37
C LEU A 156 -11.91 9.17 -15.60
N GLU A 157 -10.64 8.93 -15.96
CA GLU A 157 -10.02 9.47 -17.17
C GLU A 157 -10.76 9.02 -18.44
N MET A 158 -11.06 7.73 -18.56
CA MET A 158 -11.86 7.20 -19.68
C MET A 158 -13.23 7.87 -19.76
N THR A 159 -13.85 8.15 -18.62
CA THR A 159 -15.14 8.85 -18.56
C THR A 159 -15.02 10.28 -19.07
N GLN A 160 -14.02 11.06 -18.62
CA GLN A 160 -13.76 12.40 -19.10
C GLN A 160 -13.54 12.43 -20.62
N ASN A 161 -12.74 11.49 -21.13
CA ASN A 161 -12.47 11.35 -22.56
C ASN A 161 -13.76 11.06 -23.35
N SER A 162 -14.62 10.21 -22.82
CA SER A 162 -15.90 9.86 -23.46
C SER A 162 -16.87 11.04 -23.53
N ILE A 163 -17.02 11.79 -22.45
CA ILE A 163 -17.94 12.94 -22.39
C ILE A 163 -17.29 14.23 -22.95
N LYS A 164 -16.00 14.21 -23.27
CA LYS A 164 -15.22 15.34 -23.77
C LYS A 164 -15.23 16.56 -22.85
N LEU A 165 -15.31 16.33 -21.53
CA LEU A 165 -15.24 17.36 -20.49
C LEU A 165 -14.12 17.01 -19.52
N GLY A 166 -13.32 17.99 -19.14
CA GLY A 166 -12.32 17.88 -18.07
C GLY A 166 -12.93 18.15 -16.69
N TRP A 167 -12.46 17.43 -15.69
CA TRP A 167 -12.72 17.71 -14.28
C TRP A 167 -11.49 18.34 -13.65
N SER A 168 -11.68 19.14 -12.60
CA SER A 168 -10.56 19.65 -11.81
C SER A 168 -9.91 18.52 -11.00
N SER A 169 -8.72 18.76 -10.49
CA SER A 169 -8.02 17.81 -9.60
C SER A 169 -8.84 17.50 -8.35
N GLU A 170 -9.52 18.51 -7.80
CA GLU A 170 -10.38 18.40 -6.62
C GLU A 170 -11.60 17.50 -6.91
N GLU A 171 -12.25 17.68 -8.07
CA GLU A 171 -13.38 16.83 -8.47
C GLU A 171 -12.98 15.39 -8.66
N VAL A 172 -11.79 15.13 -9.24
CA VAL A 172 -11.24 13.77 -9.40
C VAL A 172 -10.93 13.16 -8.03
N ASP A 173 -10.30 13.91 -7.12
CA ASP A 173 -9.96 13.45 -5.77
C ASP A 173 -11.22 13.12 -4.94
N GLU A 174 -12.27 13.94 -5.01
CA GLU A 174 -13.55 13.65 -4.34
C GLU A 174 -14.21 12.37 -4.87
N LYS A 175 -14.20 12.18 -6.19
CA LYS A 175 -14.72 10.95 -6.80
C LYS A 175 -13.90 9.74 -6.36
N LEU A 176 -12.57 9.84 -6.37
CA LEU A 176 -11.68 8.79 -5.91
C LEU A 176 -11.92 8.44 -4.44
N LYS A 177 -12.02 9.43 -3.56
CA LYS A 177 -12.35 9.23 -2.14
C LYS A 177 -13.67 8.50 -1.95
N SER A 178 -14.70 8.88 -2.74
CA SER A 178 -16.01 8.19 -2.70
C SER A 178 -15.89 6.74 -3.13
N ILE A 179 -15.18 6.46 -4.22
CA ILE A 179 -14.95 5.09 -4.71
C ILE A 179 -14.23 4.25 -3.65
N MET A 180 -13.13 4.75 -3.08
CA MET A 180 -12.35 4.02 -2.08
C MET A 180 -13.13 3.78 -0.78
N LYS A 181 -13.94 4.75 -0.33
CA LYS A 181 -14.85 4.57 0.81
C LYS A 181 -15.89 3.48 0.55
N ASN A 182 -16.44 3.41 -0.67
CA ASN A 182 -17.40 2.39 -1.04
C ASN A 182 -16.75 0.99 -1.11
N ILE A 183 -15.51 0.89 -1.62
CA ILE A 183 -14.75 -0.37 -1.61
C ILE A 183 -14.52 -0.83 -0.17
N HIS A 184 -14.07 0.06 0.70
CA HIS A 184 -13.87 -0.24 2.11
C HIS A 184 -15.16 -0.69 2.79
N ALA A 185 -16.25 0.04 2.60
CA ALA A 185 -17.56 -0.31 3.16
C ALA A 185 -18.03 -1.70 2.70
N ALA A 186 -17.87 -2.03 1.42
CA ALA A 186 -18.19 -3.35 0.90
C ALA A 186 -17.30 -4.45 1.53
N CYS A 187 -16.00 -4.19 1.69
CA CYS A 187 -15.12 -5.14 2.37
C CYS A 187 -15.53 -5.38 3.82
N VAL A 188 -15.89 -4.34 4.55
CA VAL A 188 -16.39 -4.44 5.93
C VAL A 188 -17.71 -5.21 5.96
N GLN A 189 -18.68 -4.86 5.09
CA GLN A 189 -19.99 -5.50 5.04
C GLN A 189 -19.90 -7.03 4.86
N TYR A 190 -19.04 -7.50 3.96
CA TYR A 190 -18.90 -8.92 3.65
C TYR A 190 -17.79 -9.64 4.42
N GLY A 191 -16.89 -8.89 5.05
CA GLY A 191 -15.75 -9.44 5.75
C GLY A 191 -15.88 -9.49 7.28
N THR A 192 -16.85 -8.79 7.87
CA THR A 192 -17.04 -8.79 9.32
C THR A 192 -17.46 -10.17 9.82
N GLU A 193 -16.75 -10.67 10.81
CA GLU A 193 -17.01 -11.94 11.48
C GLU A 193 -17.82 -11.71 12.78
N GLU A 194 -18.39 -12.76 13.37
CA GLU A 194 -19.21 -12.71 14.57
C GLU A 194 -18.48 -12.07 15.79
N ASN A 195 -17.14 -12.22 15.84
CA ASN A 195 -16.30 -11.66 16.89
C ASN A 195 -15.92 -10.17 16.67
N GLY A 196 -16.45 -9.54 15.60
CA GLY A 196 -16.16 -8.16 15.22
C GLY A 196 -14.88 -7.97 14.40
N TYR A 197 -14.09 -9.02 14.16
CA TYR A 197 -12.93 -8.95 13.27
C TYR A 197 -13.35 -8.75 11.82
N VAL A 198 -12.68 -7.86 11.09
CA VAL A 198 -12.91 -7.65 9.67
C VAL A 198 -11.86 -8.38 8.86
N ASN A 199 -12.27 -9.49 8.24
CA ASN A 199 -11.44 -10.21 7.28
C ASN A 199 -11.54 -9.56 5.90
N TYR A 200 -10.69 -8.58 5.61
CA TYR A 200 -10.71 -7.85 4.36
C TYR A 200 -10.45 -8.72 3.13
N VAL A 201 -9.72 -9.83 3.25
CA VAL A 201 -9.51 -10.78 2.14
C VAL A 201 -10.83 -11.43 1.75
N LYS A 202 -11.58 -11.95 2.73
CA LYS A 202 -12.92 -12.49 2.55
C LYS A 202 -13.87 -11.42 2.02
N GLY A 203 -13.86 -10.24 2.64
CA GLY A 203 -14.70 -9.11 2.27
C GLY A 203 -14.53 -8.69 0.82
N ALA A 204 -13.29 -8.50 0.37
CA ALA A 204 -12.97 -8.12 -1.01
C ALA A 204 -13.41 -9.19 -2.02
N ASN A 205 -13.16 -10.47 -1.71
CA ASN A 205 -13.55 -11.58 -2.59
C ASN A 205 -15.07 -11.71 -2.72
N VAL A 206 -15.77 -11.67 -1.59
CA VAL A 206 -17.24 -11.80 -1.59
C VAL A 206 -17.90 -10.59 -2.23
N ALA A 207 -17.42 -9.37 -1.97
CA ALA A 207 -17.93 -8.15 -2.60
C ALA A 207 -17.84 -8.22 -4.14
N GLY A 208 -16.67 -8.63 -4.65
CA GLY A 208 -16.45 -8.82 -6.09
C GLY A 208 -17.36 -9.90 -6.68
N PHE A 209 -17.43 -11.06 -6.04
CA PHE A 209 -18.29 -12.16 -6.45
C PHE A 209 -19.77 -11.75 -6.48
N MET A 210 -20.27 -11.08 -5.44
CA MET A 210 -21.69 -10.69 -5.35
C MET A 210 -22.09 -9.73 -6.45
N LYS A 211 -21.19 -8.87 -6.91
CA LYS A 211 -21.47 -7.97 -8.05
C LYS A 211 -21.72 -8.76 -9.33
N VAL A 212 -20.89 -9.77 -9.61
CA VAL A 212 -21.05 -10.64 -10.78
C VAL A 212 -22.26 -11.56 -10.64
N ALA A 213 -22.43 -12.20 -9.49
CA ALA A 213 -23.53 -13.11 -9.23
C ALA A 213 -24.91 -12.43 -9.38
N LYS A 214 -25.05 -11.19 -8.86
CA LYS A 214 -26.28 -10.41 -9.04
C LYS A 214 -26.56 -10.08 -10.51
N ALA A 215 -25.54 -9.74 -11.28
CA ALA A 215 -25.69 -9.50 -12.72
C ALA A 215 -26.12 -10.77 -13.46
N MET A 216 -25.49 -11.91 -13.16
CA MET A 216 -25.86 -13.21 -13.73
C MET A 216 -27.30 -13.59 -13.39
N MET A 217 -27.73 -13.44 -12.14
CA MET A 217 -29.10 -13.71 -11.71
C MET A 217 -30.13 -12.79 -12.44
N ALA A 218 -29.77 -11.51 -12.65
CA ALA A 218 -30.65 -10.57 -13.34
C ALA A 218 -30.81 -10.89 -14.84
N GLN A 219 -29.79 -11.46 -15.46
CA GLN A 219 -29.80 -11.85 -16.88
C GLN A 219 -30.39 -13.26 -17.11
N GLY A 220 -30.52 -14.04 -16.05
CA GLY A 220 -30.96 -15.45 -16.12
C GLY A 220 -29.80 -16.40 -16.45
N ILE A 221 -30.05 -17.69 -16.26
CA ILE A 221 -29.13 -18.78 -16.66
C ILE A 221 -29.64 -19.26 -18.01
N LEU A 222 -28.82 -19.11 -19.05
CA LEU A 222 -29.09 -19.63 -20.38
C LEU A 222 -28.74 -21.11 -20.48
#